data_f96d8d418813f87a05aeceb04f2bf7ec
#
_entry.id   f96d8d418813f87a05aeceb04f2bf7ec
#
_cell.length_a   1.000
_cell.length_b   1.000
_cell.length_c   1.000
_cell.angle_alpha   90.00
_cell.angle_beta   90.00
_cell.angle_gamma   90.00
#
_symmetry.space_group_name_H-M   'P 1'
#
loop_
_entity.id
_entity.type
_entity.pdbx_description
1 polymer ?
#
loop_
_entity_poly.entity_id
_entity_poly.type
_entity_poly.pdbx_seq_one_letter_code
_entity_poly.pdbx_strand_id
1 'polypeptide(L)'
;MTQSIINSTIKPFKATAYHNGEFVPVTEQDLLGKWSVVFFYPADFTFVCPTELGDMADHYAKLQSMGVEVYSVSTDTHFTHKAWHDTSDTIKKINFPMLADPTGVISRNFGVMIEEEGLALRGTFVINPEGQVKVAEIHDLGIGRSASELVRKIQAAQYVATHDG
;
A
#
# COMPACT_ATOMS: atom_id res chain seq x y z
N MET A 1 0.68 -27.19 -2.46
CA MET A 1 1.46 -26.27 -3.30
C MET A 1 0.88 -24.87 -3.21
N THR A 2 1.71 -23.90 -2.88
CA THR A 2 1.28 -22.51 -2.75
C THR A 2 1.29 -21.84 -4.12
N GLN A 3 0.17 -21.23 -4.49
CA GLN A 3 0.08 -20.49 -5.75
C GLN A 3 0.61 -19.07 -5.56
N SER A 4 1.17 -18.50 -6.64
CA SER A 4 1.55 -17.10 -6.65
C SER A 4 0.32 -16.21 -6.49
N ILE A 5 0.50 -15.06 -5.85
CA ILE A 5 -0.55 -14.04 -5.76
C ILE A 5 -0.79 -13.35 -7.12
N ILE A 6 0.16 -13.44 -8.06
CA ILE A 6 0.05 -12.78 -9.37
C ILE A 6 -1.15 -13.33 -10.12
N ASN A 7 -1.95 -12.41 -10.66
CA ASN A 7 -3.22 -12.65 -11.36
C ASN A 7 -4.35 -13.16 -10.46
N SER A 8 -4.13 -13.21 -9.14
CA SER A 8 -5.23 -13.49 -8.22
C SER A 8 -6.06 -12.24 -8.00
N THR A 9 -7.34 -12.44 -7.70
CA THR A 9 -8.26 -11.35 -7.37
C THR A 9 -8.06 -10.97 -5.90
N ILE A 10 -8.08 -9.67 -5.61
CA ILE A 10 -7.97 -9.19 -4.23
C ILE A 10 -9.13 -9.72 -3.39
N LYS A 11 -8.82 -10.06 -2.13
CA LYS A 11 -9.78 -10.63 -1.19
C LYS A 11 -10.53 -9.53 -0.43
N PRO A 12 -11.75 -9.80 0.03
CA PRO A 12 -12.54 -8.81 0.77
C PRO A 12 -11.83 -8.34 2.03
N PHE A 13 -11.98 -7.05 2.32
CA PHE A 13 -11.57 -6.47 3.60
C PHE A 13 -12.41 -5.23 3.89
N LYS A 14 -12.38 -4.82 5.15
CA LYS A 14 -13.02 -3.58 5.60
C LYS A 14 -12.06 -2.94 6.60
N ALA A 15 -11.66 -1.70 6.35
CA ALA A 15 -10.71 -1.00 7.19
C ALA A 15 -11.16 0.44 7.45
N THR A 16 -10.60 1.04 8.50
CA THR A 16 -10.67 2.48 8.71
C THR A 16 -9.34 3.08 8.29
N ALA A 17 -9.38 4.14 7.51
CA ALA A 17 -8.18 4.85 7.06
C ALA A 17 -8.15 6.27 7.63
N TYR A 18 -6.95 6.78 7.84
CA TYR A 18 -6.73 8.22 8.04
C TYR A 18 -6.42 8.83 6.68
N HIS A 19 -7.22 9.83 6.27
CA HIS A 19 -7.06 10.46 4.96
C HIS A 19 -7.49 11.92 5.02
N ASN A 20 -6.55 12.82 4.75
CA ASN A 20 -6.81 14.26 4.67
C ASN A 20 -7.54 14.82 5.88
N GLY A 21 -7.11 14.43 7.08
CA GLY A 21 -7.67 14.94 8.33
C GLY A 21 -8.90 14.20 8.84
N GLU A 22 -9.37 13.18 8.14
CA GLU A 22 -10.59 12.44 8.49
C GLU A 22 -10.35 10.95 8.60
N PHE A 23 -11.19 10.27 9.38
CA PHE A 23 -11.24 8.80 9.39
C PHE A 23 -12.34 8.38 8.41
N VAL A 24 -11.96 7.55 7.44
CA VAL A 24 -12.87 7.12 6.36
C VAL A 24 -12.85 5.60 6.23
N PRO A 25 -13.99 4.98 5.87
CA PRO A 25 -14.01 3.55 5.60
C PRO A 25 -13.40 3.25 4.23
N VAL A 26 -12.65 2.15 4.12
CA VAL A 26 -12.10 1.66 2.86
C VAL A 26 -12.34 0.15 2.79
N THR A 27 -12.81 -0.30 1.64
CA THR A 27 -12.99 -1.73 1.35
C THR A 27 -12.29 -2.09 0.05
N GLU A 28 -12.24 -3.39 -0.29
CA GLU A 28 -11.66 -3.83 -1.56
C GLU A 28 -12.41 -3.25 -2.77
N GLN A 29 -13.67 -2.86 -2.59
CA GLN A 29 -14.45 -2.26 -3.68
C GLN A 29 -13.90 -0.90 -4.10
N ASP A 30 -13.27 -0.18 -3.18
CA ASP A 30 -12.66 1.12 -3.49
C ASP A 30 -11.46 0.99 -4.42
N LEU A 31 -10.86 -0.19 -4.51
CA LEU A 31 -9.72 -0.45 -5.37
C LEU A 31 -10.12 -0.83 -6.81
N LEU A 32 -11.40 -1.05 -7.06
CA LEU A 32 -11.89 -1.43 -8.39
C LEU A 32 -12.13 -0.20 -9.28
N GLY A 33 -11.99 -0.39 -10.58
CA GLY A 33 -12.24 0.65 -11.57
C GLY A 33 -11.06 1.59 -11.82
N LYS A 34 -9.95 1.39 -11.13
CA LYS A 34 -8.72 2.17 -11.30
C LYS A 34 -7.52 1.33 -10.91
N TRP A 35 -6.34 1.75 -11.33
CA TRP A 35 -5.09 1.14 -10.85
C TRP A 35 -4.84 1.55 -9.41
N SER A 36 -4.35 0.63 -8.61
CA SER A 36 -4.09 0.87 -7.19
C SER A 36 -2.76 0.26 -6.77
N VAL A 37 -2.12 0.89 -5.80
CA VAL A 37 -0.95 0.36 -5.10
C VAL A 37 -1.35 0.13 -3.65
N VAL A 38 -1.09 -1.07 -3.14
CA VAL A 38 -1.21 -1.36 -1.70
C VAL A 38 0.21 -1.51 -1.16
N PHE A 39 0.57 -0.62 -0.25
CA PHE A 39 1.95 -0.43 0.21
C PHE A 39 2.02 -0.74 1.71
N PHE A 40 2.52 -1.92 2.04
CA PHE A 40 2.63 -2.39 3.42
C PHE A 40 3.96 -1.97 4.04
N TYR A 41 3.93 -1.62 5.31
CA TYR A 41 5.14 -1.36 6.11
C TYR A 41 4.89 -1.87 7.54
N PRO A 42 5.97 -2.14 8.31
CA PRO A 42 5.82 -2.81 9.61
C PRO A 42 5.05 -2.01 10.65
N ALA A 43 5.42 -0.74 10.88
CA ALA A 43 4.82 0.03 11.97
C ALA A 43 5.08 1.52 11.83
N ASP A 44 4.14 2.31 12.35
CA ASP A 44 4.30 3.75 12.54
C ASP A 44 5.40 4.02 13.58
N PHE A 45 5.95 5.22 13.55
CA PHE A 45 6.95 5.68 14.53
C PHE A 45 8.26 4.88 14.52
N THR A 46 8.70 4.43 13.33
CA THR A 46 9.98 3.73 13.13
C THR A 46 10.90 4.53 12.20
N PHE A 47 12.16 4.06 12.02
CA PHE A 47 13.18 4.83 11.31
C PHE A 47 13.18 4.67 9.79
N VAL A 48 12.98 3.45 9.27
CA VAL A 48 13.02 3.16 7.83
C VAL A 48 11.71 3.56 7.15
N CYS A 49 10.59 3.35 7.82
CA CYS A 49 9.26 3.61 7.25
C CYS A 49 9.03 5.07 6.86
N PRO A 50 9.45 6.09 7.65
CA PRO A 50 9.26 7.48 7.22
C PRO A 50 9.99 7.80 5.91
N THR A 51 11.18 7.25 5.68
CA THR A 51 11.92 7.47 4.44
C THR A 51 11.17 6.90 3.24
N GLU A 52 10.68 5.67 3.34
CA GLU A 52 9.90 5.04 2.27
C GLU A 52 8.58 5.78 2.00
N LEU A 53 7.86 6.12 3.06
CA LEU A 53 6.56 6.79 2.94
C LEU A 53 6.72 8.22 2.42
N GLY A 54 7.78 8.91 2.83
CA GLY A 54 8.10 10.23 2.30
C GLY A 54 8.42 10.17 0.81
N ASP A 55 9.16 9.16 0.37
CA ASP A 55 9.46 8.92 -1.03
C ASP A 55 8.17 8.67 -1.82
N MET A 56 7.26 7.85 -1.29
CA MET A 56 5.95 7.62 -1.89
C MET A 56 5.12 8.91 -1.95
N ALA A 57 5.14 9.71 -0.89
CA ALA A 57 4.42 10.98 -0.86
C ALA A 57 4.93 11.94 -1.92
N ASP A 58 6.24 11.97 -2.14
CA ASP A 58 6.87 12.82 -3.17
C ASP A 58 6.50 12.37 -4.59
N HIS A 59 6.17 11.10 -4.79
CA HIS A 59 5.78 10.53 -6.09
C HIS A 59 4.26 10.43 -6.28
N TYR A 60 3.47 10.79 -5.28
CA TYR A 60 2.02 10.60 -5.32
C TYR A 60 1.35 11.37 -6.44
N ALA A 61 1.73 12.64 -6.66
CA ALA A 61 1.17 13.44 -7.75
C ALA A 61 1.42 12.80 -9.11
N LYS A 62 2.62 12.23 -9.32
CA LYS A 62 2.94 11.50 -10.55
C LYS A 62 2.05 10.28 -10.71
N LEU A 63 1.86 9.51 -9.66
CA LEU A 63 1.00 8.32 -9.68
C LEU A 63 -0.45 8.69 -9.96
N GLN A 64 -0.96 9.77 -9.35
CA GLN A 64 -2.30 10.26 -9.63
C GLN A 64 -2.46 10.66 -11.11
N SER A 65 -1.44 11.28 -11.69
CA SER A 65 -1.45 11.66 -13.11
C SER A 65 -1.51 10.44 -14.03
N MET A 66 -1.10 9.27 -13.53
CA MET A 66 -1.17 7.99 -14.24
C MET A 66 -2.48 7.24 -13.99
N GLY A 67 -3.40 7.82 -13.22
CA GLY A 67 -4.65 7.17 -12.83
C GLY A 67 -4.48 6.13 -11.72
N VAL A 68 -3.45 6.27 -10.88
CA VAL A 68 -3.13 5.30 -9.83
C VAL A 68 -3.39 5.91 -8.46
N GLU A 69 -4.12 5.17 -7.60
CA GLU A 69 -4.29 5.53 -6.20
C GLU A 69 -3.35 4.69 -5.33
N VAL A 70 -2.91 5.26 -4.21
CA VAL A 70 -2.00 4.62 -3.26
C VAL A 70 -2.72 4.41 -1.93
N TYR A 71 -2.56 3.24 -1.35
CA TYR A 71 -3.08 2.89 -0.02
C TYR A 71 -1.93 2.33 0.79
N SER A 72 -1.49 3.06 1.83
CA SER A 72 -0.52 2.51 2.76
C SER A 72 -1.23 1.69 3.84
N VAL A 73 -0.57 0.64 4.33
CA VAL A 73 -1.16 -0.27 5.31
C VAL A 73 -0.12 -0.67 6.34
N SER A 74 -0.47 -0.59 7.61
CA SER A 74 0.27 -1.24 8.69
C SER A 74 -0.72 -1.78 9.71
N THR A 75 -0.24 -2.59 10.65
CA THR A 75 -1.09 -3.17 11.70
C THR A 75 -1.40 -2.18 12.83
N ASP A 76 -0.97 -0.94 12.70
CA ASP A 76 -1.34 0.13 13.63
C ASP A 76 -2.81 0.51 13.47
N THR A 77 -3.36 1.19 14.49
CA THR A 77 -4.72 1.72 14.42
C THR A 77 -4.76 3.03 13.65
N HIS A 78 -5.96 3.44 13.24
CA HIS A 78 -6.14 4.74 12.56
C HIS A 78 -5.80 5.91 13.50
N PHE A 79 -5.95 5.74 14.81
CA PHE A 79 -5.55 6.76 15.79
C PHE A 79 -4.03 6.96 15.78
N THR A 80 -3.26 5.88 15.67
CA THR A 80 -1.80 5.95 15.59
C THR A 80 -1.36 6.61 14.28
N HIS A 81 -2.01 6.28 13.16
CA HIS A 81 -1.74 6.95 11.87
C HIS A 81 -1.95 8.46 11.97
N LYS A 82 -3.04 8.89 12.58
CA LYS A 82 -3.32 10.31 12.76
C LYS A 82 -2.24 10.98 13.61
N ALA A 83 -1.87 10.36 14.74
CA ALA A 83 -0.84 10.92 15.62
C ALA A 83 0.51 11.04 14.91
N TRP A 84 0.87 10.05 14.12
CA TRP A 84 2.13 10.07 13.36
C TRP A 84 2.11 11.15 12.28
N HIS A 85 1.00 11.26 11.55
CA HIS A 85 0.81 12.29 10.53
C HIS A 85 0.88 13.69 11.13
N ASP A 86 0.28 13.90 12.30
CA ASP A 86 0.26 15.20 12.96
C ASP A 86 1.62 15.62 13.54
N THR A 87 2.50 14.67 13.86
CA THR A 87 3.74 14.95 14.59
C THR A 87 5.03 14.78 13.77
N SER A 88 4.97 14.09 12.64
CA SER A 88 6.15 13.86 11.78
C SER A 88 6.14 14.79 10.58
N ASP A 89 7.22 15.56 10.40
CA ASP A 89 7.35 16.45 9.24
C ASP A 89 7.35 15.70 7.92
N THR A 90 7.92 14.49 7.89
CA THR A 90 7.94 13.64 6.70
C THR A 90 6.55 13.07 6.41
N ILE A 91 5.90 12.53 7.42
CA ILE A 91 4.60 11.86 7.27
C ILE A 91 3.48 12.86 6.98
N LYS A 92 3.61 14.11 7.43
CA LYS A 92 2.67 15.19 7.09
C LYS A 92 2.48 15.38 5.58
N LYS A 93 3.47 14.97 4.78
CA LYS A 93 3.39 15.10 3.32
C LYS A 93 2.45 14.09 2.68
N ILE A 94 2.03 13.06 3.41
CA ILE A 94 1.17 12.00 2.88
C ILE A 94 -0.25 12.55 2.68
N ASN A 95 -0.76 12.43 1.45
CA ASN A 95 -2.13 12.78 1.09
C ASN A 95 -2.95 11.58 0.62
N PHE A 96 -2.36 10.39 0.57
CA PHE A 96 -3.09 9.17 0.23
C PHE A 96 -3.66 8.52 1.51
N PRO A 97 -4.66 7.63 1.36
CA PRO A 97 -5.25 6.96 2.53
C PRO A 97 -4.24 6.07 3.26
N MET A 98 -4.22 6.18 4.58
CA MET A 98 -3.39 5.37 5.46
C MET A 98 -4.31 4.37 6.18
N LEU A 99 -4.33 3.12 5.70
CA LEU A 99 -5.24 2.09 6.20
C LEU A 99 -4.72 1.48 7.49
N ALA A 100 -5.63 1.29 8.44
CA ALA A 100 -5.37 0.58 9.68
C ALA A 100 -5.71 -0.90 9.51
N ASP A 101 -4.79 -1.79 9.91
CA ASP A 101 -5.00 -3.24 9.82
C ASP A 101 -4.69 -3.93 11.16
N PRO A 102 -5.28 -3.45 12.28
CA PRO A 102 -4.91 -3.99 13.61
C PRO A 102 -5.25 -5.46 13.80
N THR A 103 -6.21 -5.99 13.06
CA THR A 103 -6.55 -7.42 13.11
C THR A 103 -5.72 -8.28 12.16
N GLY A 104 -4.92 -7.66 11.28
CA GLY A 104 -4.06 -8.37 10.33
C GLY A 104 -4.77 -8.95 9.10
N VAL A 105 -6.05 -8.64 8.90
CA VAL A 105 -6.83 -9.21 7.79
C VAL A 105 -6.21 -8.84 6.44
N ILE A 106 -5.90 -7.57 6.22
CA ILE A 106 -5.33 -7.13 4.93
C ILE A 106 -3.93 -7.73 4.76
N SER A 107 -3.11 -7.70 5.80
CA SER A 107 -1.76 -8.27 5.76
C SER A 107 -1.78 -9.76 5.43
N ARG A 108 -2.74 -10.50 5.98
CA ARG A 108 -2.90 -11.93 5.66
C ARG A 108 -3.43 -12.14 4.25
N ASN A 109 -4.36 -11.29 3.80
CA ASN A 109 -4.89 -11.37 2.42
C ASN A 109 -3.78 -11.29 1.39
N PHE A 110 -2.74 -10.50 1.65
CA PHE A 110 -1.63 -10.31 0.72
C PHE A 110 -0.40 -11.16 1.08
N GLY A 111 -0.49 -11.98 2.12
CA GLY A 111 0.59 -12.91 2.48
C GLY A 111 1.82 -12.26 3.09
N VAL A 112 1.68 -11.10 3.72
CA VAL A 112 2.81 -10.36 4.32
C VAL A 112 2.77 -10.32 5.85
N MET A 113 1.81 -10.98 6.48
CA MET A 113 1.69 -10.96 7.94
C MET A 113 2.79 -11.81 8.59
N ILE A 114 3.54 -11.23 9.52
CA ILE A 114 4.45 -11.95 10.40
C ILE A 114 3.66 -12.27 11.67
N GLU A 115 3.15 -13.48 11.78
CA GLU A 115 2.19 -13.85 12.83
C GLU A 115 2.77 -13.67 14.23
N GLU A 116 4.03 -14.04 14.45
CA GLU A 116 4.65 -13.95 15.77
C GLU A 116 4.85 -12.52 16.26
N GLU A 117 4.90 -11.55 15.35
CA GLU A 117 5.19 -10.16 15.69
C GLU A 117 3.99 -9.25 15.53
N GLY A 118 2.96 -9.68 14.80
CA GLY A 118 1.81 -8.84 14.49
C GLY A 118 2.16 -7.67 13.57
N LEU A 119 3.19 -7.81 12.75
CA LEU A 119 3.67 -6.78 11.84
C LEU A 119 3.63 -7.29 10.39
N ALA A 120 3.53 -6.36 9.45
CA ALA A 120 3.61 -6.68 8.04
C ALA A 120 5.05 -6.57 7.53
N LEU A 121 5.42 -7.48 6.61
CA LEU A 121 6.61 -7.30 5.79
C LEU A 121 6.44 -6.07 4.89
N ARG A 122 7.54 -5.59 4.30
CA ARG A 122 7.51 -4.47 3.36
C ARG A 122 7.06 -4.97 1.99
N GLY A 123 5.75 -5.10 1.84
CA GLY A 123 5.12 -5.58 0.61
C GLY A 123 4.55 -4.43 -0.21
N THR A 124 4.70 -4.52 -1.54
CA THR A 124 4.11 -3.58 -2.49
C THR A 124 3.37 -4.38 -3.55
N PHE A 125 2.11 -4.06 -3.75
CA PHE A 125 1.25 -4.78 -4.70
C PHE A 125 0.60 -3.79 -5.65
N VAL A 126 0.71 -4.04 -6.95
CA VAL A 126 0.06 -3.23 -7.99
C VAL A 126 -1.17 -4.01 -8.47
N ILE A 127 -2.31 -3.35 -8.43
CA ILE A 127 -3.62 -3.97 -8.69
C ILE A 127 -4.25 -3.23 -9.87
N ASN A 128 -4.71 -4.01 -10.86
CA ASN A 128 -5.35 -3.44 -12.04
C ASN A 128 -6.83 -3.07 -11.75
N PRO A 129 -7.51 -2.37 -12.68
CA PRO A 129 -8.90 -1.96 -12.45
C PRO A 129 -9.89 -3.10 -12.20
N GLU A 130 -9.58 -4.31 -12.65
CA GLU A 130 -10.42 -5.49 -12.42
C GLU A 130 -10.15 -6.16 -11.07
N GLY A 131 -9.24 -5.62 -10.27
CA GLY A 131 -8.93 -6.15 -8.95
C GLY A 131 -7.94 -7.31 -8.94
N GLN A 132 -7.14 -7.45 -9.99
CA GLN A 132 -6.11 -8.49 -10.06
C GLN A 132 -4.73 -7.94 -9.71
N VAL A 133 -3.96 -8.70 -8.95
CA VAL A 133 -2.60 -8.35 -8.59
C VAL A 133 -1.68 -8.59 -9.78
N LYS A 134 -1.03 -7.54 -10.29
CA LYS A 134 -0.17 -7.62 -11.48
C LYS A 134 1.32 -7.54 -11.15
N VAL A 135 1.70 -6.91 -10.04
CA VAL A 135 3.07 -6.83 -9.56
C VAL A 135 3.06 -7.05 -8.06
N ALA A 136 4.01 -7.83 -7.57
CA ALA A 136 4.22 -8.04 -6.13
C ALA A 136 5.71 -7.93 -5.84
N GLU A 137 6.05 -7.13 -4.83
CA GLU A 137 7.42 -6.96 -4.35
C GLU A 137 7.38 -7.06 -2.83
N ILE A 138 8.11 -8.01 -2.27
CA ILE A 138 8.11 -8.22 -0.82
C ILE A 138 9.55 -8.20 -0.33
N HIS A 139 9.85 -7.27 0.57
CA HIS A 139 11.16 -7.12 1.18
C HIS A 139 11.14 -7.51 2.65
N ASP A 140 12.27 -7.98 3.14
CA ASP A 140 12.48 -8.16 4.57
C ASP A 140 12.40 -6.82 5.29
N LEU A 141 12.18 -6.86 6.61
CA LEU A 141 11.93 -5.67 7.42
C LEU A 141 13.04 -4.60 7.33
N GLY A 142 14.28 -5.02 7.15
CA GLY A 142 15.41 -4.11 7.08
C GLY A 142 15.73 -3.54 5.70
N ILE A 143 14.97 -3.92 4.66
CA ILE A 143 15.28 -3.55 3.27
C ILE A 143 14.24 -2.56 2.77
N GLY A 144 14.67 -1.32 2.54
CA GLY A 144 13.81 -0.25 2.01
C GLY A 144 13.49 -0.41 0.53
N ARG A 145 12.53 0.38 0.05
CA ARG A 145 12.03 0.33 -1.33
C ARG A 145 12.16 1.70 -1.97
N SER A 146 12.13 1.72 -3.32
CA SER A 146 12.23 2.95 -4.11
C SER A 146 10.90 3.23 -4.82
N ALA A 147 10.34 4.43 -4.63
CA ALA A 147 9.12 4.85 -5.32
C ALA A 147 9.33 5.03 -6.81
N SER A 148 10.51 5.49 -7.25
CA SER A 148 10.80 5.63 -8.68
C SER A 148 10.82 4.29 -9.40
N GLU A 149 11.33 3.23 -8.76
CA GLU A 149 11.26 1.86 -9.29
C GLU A 149 9.82 1.38 -9.38
N LEU A 150 9.00 1.71 -8.39
CA LEU A 150 7.59 1.36 -8.41
C LEU A 150 6.85 2.03 -9.56
N VAL A 151 7.10 3.33 -9.79
CA VAL A 151 6.51 4.07 -10.92
C VAL A 151 6.85 3.36 -12.24
N ARG A 152 8.11 2.96 -12.43
CA ARG A 152 8.54 2.25 -13.64
C ARG A 152 7.79 0.92 -13.82
N LYS A 153 7.62 0.16 -12.75
CA LYS A 153 6.90 -1.13 -12.81
C LYS A 153 5.43 -0.93 -13.13
N ILE A 154 4.80 0.12 -12.59
CA ILE A 154 3.41 0.45 -12.89
C ILE A 154 3.25 0.85 -14.36
N GLN A 155 4.16 1.66 -14.87
CA GLN A 155 4.16 2.04 -16.29
C GLN A 155 4.25 0.81 -17.18
N ALA A 156 5.09 -0.15 -16.83
CA ALA A 156 5.21 -1.42 -17.57
C ALA A 156 3.90 -2.21 -17.51
N ALA A 157 3.28 -2.31 -16.34
CA ALA A 157 2.02 -3.04 -16.17
C ALA A 157 0.89 -2.40 -16.97
N GLN A 158 0.81 -1.08 -16.97
CA GLN A 158 -0.20 -0.34 -17.75
C GLN A 158 0.03 -0.50 -19.24
N TYR A 159 1.28 -0.48 -19.68
CA TYR A 159 1.63 -0.69 -21.09
C TYR A 159 1.17 -2.09 -21.56
N VAL A 160 1.51 -3.11 -20.80
CA VAL A 160 1.11 -4.49 -21.13
C VAL A 160 -0.41 -4.61 -21.21
N ALA A 161 -1.14 -3.98 -20.29
CA ALA A 161 -2.59 -4.04 -20.25
C ALA A 161 -3.26 -3.45 -21.51
N THR A 162 -2.60 -2.49 -22.17
CA THR A 162 -3.16 -1.81 -23.36
C THR A 162 -2.57 -2.31 -24.68
N HIS A 163 -1.56 -3.18 -24.66
CA HIS A 163 -0.84 -3.61 -25.86
C HIS A 163 -0.82 -5.12 -26.08
N ASP A 164 -1.64 -5.86 -25.33
CA ASP A 164 -1.77 -7.33 -25.48
C ASP A 164 -0.42 -8.06 -25.46
N GLY A 165 0.38 -7.74 -24.50
CA GLY A 165 1.66 -8.40 -24.33
C GLY A 165 2.81 -7.60 -24.80
#